data_c69c215c3e1049d55888c13d5b6491db
#
_entry.id   c69c215c3e1049d55888c13d5b6491db
#
_cell.length_a   1.000
_cell.length_b   1.000
_cell.length_c   1.000
_cell.angle_alpha   90.00
_cell.angle_beta   90.00
_cell.angle_gamma   90.00
#
_symmetry.space_group_name_H-M   'P 1'
#
loop_
_entity.id
_entity.type
_entity.pdbx_description
1 polymer ?
#
loop_
_entity_poly.entity_id
_entity_poly.type
_entity_poly.pdbx_seq_one_letter_code
_entity_poly.pdbx_strand_id
1 'polypeptide(L)'
;MSSDLKSAIQKYEAIEQNFIDQIENKYKLKFDKTGVFASTLNFSGDQSPFINFKSSACVACRTGINTNTTYLSLRCNKDCYFCFNPNQESYKKDIKRKFDAKSVANAVFKNNQFIKFVALTGGEPLLYKDDTLEFFSTIKSKNSSVHKRLYTNGEFLDASILKRLRDSGVDEIRISIKLEDGFDKQADVMEKIEITKRYISCVIVEMPVIPHTIEQMKNIMRYLDIIGIDGINFEWEFYNSDGST
;
A
#
# COMPACT_ATOMS: atom_id res chain seq x y z
N MET A 1 12.04 -28.21 1.32
CA MET A 1 12.54 -26.85 1.05
C MET A 1 13.77 -27.01 0.16
N SER A 2 13.76 -26.45 -1.05
CA SER A 2 14.88 -26.59 -2.00
C SER A 2 16.16 -25.94 -1.46
N SER A 3 17.33 -26.37 -1.95
CA SER A 3 18.64 -25.80 -1.59
C SER A 3 18.68 -24.29 -1.88
N ASP A 4 18.03 -23.89 -2.97
CA ASP A 4 18.00 -22.52 -3.46
C ASP A 4 17.19 -21.61 -2.54
N LEU A 5 16.07 -22.10 -2.02
CA LEU A 5 15.27 -21.35 -1.06
C LEU A 5 16.02 -21.15 0.28
N LYS A 6 16.75 -22.18 0.73
CA LYS A 6 17.61 -22.05 1.93
C LYS A 6 18.72 -21.01 1.71
N SER A 7 19.36 -21.03 0.55
CA SER A 7 20.41 -20.06 0.20
C SER A 7 19.86 -18.64 0.12
N ALA A 8 18.67 -18.44 -0.46
CA ALA A 8 18.01 -17.16 -0.52
C ALA A 8 17.66 -16.63 0.88
N ILE A 9 17.09 -17.47 1.74
CA ILE A 9 16.77 -17.11 3.13
C ILE A 9 18.05 -16.71 3.90
N GLN A 10 19.14 -17.47 3.78
CA GLN A 10 20.40 -17.13 4.45
C GLN A 10 20.99 -15.80 3.98
N LYS A 11 20.95 -15.52 2.68
CA LYS A 11 21.38 -14.21 2.15
C LYS A 11 20.52 -13.07 2.69
N TYR A 12 19.24 -13.31 2.80
CA TYR A 12 18.28 -12.37 3.34
C TYR A 12 18.53 -12.06 4.82
N GLU A 13 18.66 -13.10 5.65
CA GLU A 13 18.98 -12.97 7.07
C GLU A 13 20.30 -12.23 7.29
N ALA A 14 21.30 -12.44 6.42
CA ALA A 14 22.57 -11.73 6.49
C ALA A 14 22.45 -10.24 6.15
N ILE A 15 21.58 -9.87 5.19
CA ILE A 15 21.30 -8.46 4.86
C ILE A 15 20.54 -7.78 5.99
N GLU A 16 19.54 -8.45 6.54
CA GLU A 16 18.76 -7.96 7.68
C GLU A 16 19.66 -7.73 8.91
N GLN A 17 20.51 -8.69 9.25
CA GLN A 17 21.43 -8.57 10.38
C GLN A 17 22.42 -7.43 10.19
N ASN A 18 22.98 -7.26 8.99
CA ASN A 18 23.88 -6.16 8.70
C ASN A 18 23.19 -4.79 8.84
N PHE A 19 21.92 -4.71 8.44
CA PHE A 19 21.11 -3.49 8.61
C PHE A 19 20.85 -3.19 10.09
N ILE A 20 20.49 -4.21 10.87
CA ILE A 20 20.32 -4.11 12.33
C ILE A 20 21.60 -3.61 12.98
N ASP A 21 22.74 -4.24 12.68
CA ASP A 21 24.04 -3.89 13.23
C ASP A 21 24.44 -2.44 12.93
N GLN A 22 24.16 -1.97 11.71
CA GLN A 22 24.43 -0.56 11.34
C GLN A 22 23.57 0.43 12.12
N ILE A 23 22.30 0.12 12.36
CA ILE A 23 21.40 0.97 13.15
C ILE A 23 21.80 0.94 14.62
N GLU A 24 22.05 -0.22 15.20
CA GLU A 24 22.51 -0.35 16.60
C GLU A 24 23.78 0.43 16.85
N ASN A 25 24.76 0.31 15.96
CA ASN A 25 26.04 1.04 16.07
C ASN A 25 25.89 2.55 15.92
N LYS A 26 25.07 2.99 14.95
CA LYS A 26 24.91 4.43 14.65
C LYS A 26 24.09 5.16 15.71
N TYR A 27 23.06 4.54 16.23
CA TYR A 27 22.09 5.20 17.13
C TYR A 27 22.20 4.75 18.59
N LYS A 28 23.17 3.86 18.92
CA LYS A 28 23.32 3.27 20.27
C LYS A 28 22.07 2.55 20.78
N LEU A 29 21.32 1.96 19.87
CA LEU A 29 20.08 1.27 20.15
C LEU A 29 20.32 -0.24 20.17
N LYS A 30 19.62 -0.96 21.03
CA LYS A 30 19.67 -2.41 21.05
C LYS A 30 18.34 -2.96 20.53
N PHE A 31 18.42 -3.83 19.56
CA PHE A 31 17.30 -4.63 19.12
C PHE A 31 17.19 -5.86 20.03
N ASP A 32 15.99 -6.25 20.35
CA ASP A 32 15.78 -7.54 20.98
C ASP A 32 15.97 -8.68 19.94
N LYS A 33 15.80 -9.93 20.38
CA LYS A 33 15.94 -11.10 19.48
C LYS A 33 14.96 -11.13 18.30
N THR A 34 14.00 -10.20 18.25
CA THR A 34 13.04 -10.05 17.18
C THR A 34 13.44 -8.94 16.20
N GLY A 35 14.59 -8.30 16.41
CA GLY A 35 15.09 -7.22 15.54
C GLY A 35 14.38 -5.89 15.75
N VAL A 36 13.67 -5.69 16.84
CA VAL A 36 12.73 -4.59 17.04
C VAL A 36 13.12 -3.72 18.23
N PHE A 37 12.91 -2.42 18.13
CA PHE A 37 12.98 -1.49 19.25
C PHE A 37 11.93 -1.86 20.31
N ALA A 38 12.31 -2.61 21.30
CA ALA A 38 11.41 -3.15 22.32
C ALA A 38 10.59 -2.09 23.08
N SER A 39 11.02 -0.81 23.05
CA SER A 39 10.37 0.27 23.80
C SER A 39 9.39 1.14 23.00
N THR A 40 9.44 1.10 21.68
CA THR A 40 8.66 2.01 20.80
C THR A 40 7.79 1.30 19.78
N LEU A 41 8.04 0.02 19.52
CA LEU A 41 7.25 -0.77 18.57
C LEU A 41 6.11 -1.47 19.29
N ASN A 42 4.93 -1.27 18.77
CA ASN A 42 3.75 -2.00 19.17
C ASN A 42 3.53 -3.17 18.20
N PHE A 43 3.26 -4.35 18.76
CA PHE A 43 2.86 -5.51 17.98
C PHE A 43 1.35 -5.70 18.08
N SER A 44 0.69 -5.87 16.98
CA SER A 44 -0.73 -6.24 16.97
C SER A 44 -0.86 -7.75 16.80
N GLY A 45 -0.57 -8.50 17.87
CA GLY A 45 -0.93 -9.92 18.01
C GLY A 45 -0.32 -10.95 17.07
N ASP A 46 0.28 -10.53 15.95
CA ASP A 46 0.68 -11.42 14.86
C ASP A 46 1.81 -10.88 13.99
N GLN A 47 2.80 -10.27 14.60
CA GLN A 47 4.13 -10.06 14.00
C GLN A 47 4.35 -8.84 13.08
N SER A 48 3.38 -7.98 12.76
CA SER A 48 3.71 -6.72 12.08
C SER A 48 3.93 -5.62 13.09
N PRO A 49 5.15 -5.13 13.23
CA PRO A 49 5.43 -4.02 14.10
C PRO A 49 4.83 -2.71 13.55
N PHE A 50 4.41 -1.83 14.45
CA PHE A 50 4.00 -0.49 14.09
C PHE A 50 4.41 0.52 15.15
N ILE A 51 4.59 1.77 14.75
CA ILE A 51 4.90 2.90 15.61
C ILE A 51 3.73 3.88 15.52
N ASN A 52 3.23 4.35 16.67
CA ASN A 52 2.19 5.37 16.83
C ASN A 52 0.83 5.03 16.20
N PHE A 53 0.75 4.85 14.90
CA PHE A 53 -0.52 4.72 14.17
C PHE A 53 -0.62 3.41 13.39
N LYS A 54 -1.79 2.80 13.45
CA LYS A 54 -2.18 1.68 12.60
C LYS A 54 -3.61 1.85 12.16
N SER A 55 -3.84 1.89 10.85
CA SER A 55 -5.19 1.93 10.29
C SER A 55 -5.99 0.70 10.72
N SER A 56 -7.22 0.92 11.16
CA SER A 56 -8.15 -0.17 11.50
C SER A 56 -8.39 -1.11 10.30
N ALA A 57 -8.30 -0.59 9.09
CA ALA A 57 -8.38 -1.36 7.87
C ALA A 57 -7.16 -2.28 7.67
N CYS A 58 -5.97 -1.93 8.18
CA CYS A 58 -4.81 -2.84 8.19
C CYS A 58 -5.06 -4.05 9.10
N VAL A 59 -5.63 -3.81 10.28
CA VAL A 59 -6.00 -4.88 11.22
C VAL A 59 -7.00 -5.84 10.57
N ALA A 60 -8.05 -5.31 9.96
CA ALA A 60 -9.07 -6.11 9.29
C ALA A 60 -8.50 -6.90 8.09
N CYS A 61 -7.65 -6.26 7.29
CA CYS A 61 -7.01 -6.90 6.12
C CYS A 61 -6.19 -8.13 6.52
N ARG A 62 -5.46 -8.05 7.63
CA ARG A 62 -4.62 -9.16 8.13
C ARG A 62 -5.44 -10.33 8.68
N THR A 63 -6.53 -10.04 9.34
CA THR A 63 -7.42 -11.10 9.89
C THR A 63 -8.32 -11.70 8.83
N GLY A 64 -8.49 -11.04 7.70
CA GLY A 64 -9.48 -11.40 6.66
C GLY A 64 -10.93 -11.25 7.10
N ILE A 65 -11.18 -10.73 8.32
CA ILE A 65 -12.53 -10.64 8.90
C ILE A 65 -13.18 -9.33 8.47
N ASN A 66 -14.38 -9.43 7.89
CA ASN A 66 -15.21 -8.28 7.48
C ASN A 66 -14.50 -7.29 6.55
N THR A 67 -13.53 -7.77 5.77
CA THR A 67 -12.80 -7.00 4.77
C THR A 67 -12.92 -7.61 3.40
N ASN A 68 -12.83 -6.77 2.36
CA ASN A 68 -12.75 -7.20 0.98
C ASN A 68 -11.76 -6.29 0.23
N THR A 69 -10.84 -6.90 -0.48
CA THR A 69 -9.94 -6.20 -1.41
C THR A 69 -10.24 -6.69 -2.81
N THR A 70 -10.53 -5.79 -3.72
CA THR A 70 -10.93 -6.11 -5.09
C THR A 70 -10.33 -5.13 -6.09
N TYR A 71 -10.53 -5.41 -7.38
CA TYR A 71 -10.06 -4.57 -8.48
C TYR A 71 -11.12 -4.51 -9.61
N LEU A 72 -11.06 -3.44 -10.40
CA LEU A 72 -11.85 -3.29 -11.63
C LEU A 72 -11.05 -3.69 -12.86
N SER A 73 -9.73 -3.53 -12.83
CA SER A 73 -8.80 -3.93 -13.88
C SER A 73 -7.39 -4.10 -13.30
N LEU A 74 -6.58 -4.92 -13.96
CA LEU A 74 -5.14 -5.03 -13.66
C LEU A 74 -4.28 -4.14 -14.57
N ARG A 75 -4.89 -3.30 -15.43
CA ARG A 75 -4.15 -2.33 -16.24
C ARG A 75 -3.54 -1.25 -15.36
N CYS A 76 -2.28 -0.93 -15.65
CA CYS A 76 -1.53 0.14 -15.01
C CYS A 76 -0.82 0.99 -16.06
N ASN A 77 -0.54 2.23 -15.73
CA ASN A 77 0.31 3.14 -16.52
C ASN A 77 1.78 3.12 -16.05
N LYS A 78 2.10 2.31 -15.04
CA LYS A 78 3.46 2.07 -14.53
C LYS A 78 3.87 0.62 -14.78
N ASP A 79 5.18 0.41 -14.85
CA ASP A 79 5.84 -0.88 -14.94
C ASP A 79 6.83 -1.00 -13.78
N CYS A 80 6.29 -1.24 -12.58
CA CYS A 80 7.08 -1.34 -11.36
C CYS A 80 7.68 -2.74 -11.28
N TYR A 81 9.02 -2.86 -11.16
CA TYR A 81 9.70 -4.15 -11.07
C TYR A 81 9.27 -4.97 -9.84
N PHE A 82 8.85 -4.32 -8.75
CA PHE A 82 8.35 -4.96 -7.53
C PHE A 82 6.84 -5.28 -7.59
N CYS A 83 6.17 -5.06 -8.70
CA CYS A 83 4.74 -5.29 -8.82
C CYS A 83 4.43 -6.81 -8.80
N PHE A 84 3.68 -7.26 -7.80
CA PHE A 84 3.30 -8.67 -7.70
C PHE A 84 2.19 -9.09 -8.67
N ASN A 85 1.47 -8.14 -9.29
CA ASN A 85 0.36 -8.45 -10.20
C ASN A 85 0.73 -9.40 -11.34
N PRO A 86 1.90 -9.26 -12.02
CA PRO A 86 2.33 -10.17 -13.07
C PRO A 86 2.47 -11.63 -12.63
N ASN A 87 2.69 -11.88 -11.34
CA ASN A 87 2.87 -13.21 -10.76
C ASN A 87 1.53 -13.93 -10.47
N GLN A 88 0.39 -13.26 -10.65
CA GLN A 88 -0.92 -13.86 -10.47
C GLN A 88 -1.28 -14.73 -11.68
N GLU A 89 -1.81 -15.94 -11.46
CA GLU A 89 -2.23 -16.87 -12.54
C GLU A 89 -3.20 -16.24 -13.53
N SER A 90 -4.11 -15.41 -13.05
CA SER A 90 -5.13 -14.75 -13.88
C SER A 90 -4.63 -13.49 -14.61
N TYR A 91 -3.41 -13.00 -14.32
CA TYR A 91 -2.93 -11.69 -14.76
C TYR A 91 -3.06 -11.46 -16.28
N LYS A 92 -2.55 -12.40 -17.10
CA LYS A 92 -2.58 -12.29 -18.57
C LYS A 92 -4.00 -12.17 -19.14
N LYS A 93 -4.98 -12.71 -18.44
CA LYS A 93 -6.40 -12.63 -18.78
C LYS A 93 -7.02 -11.33 -18.29
N ASP A 94 -6.76 -11.00 -17.03
CA ASP A 94 -7.46 -9.92 -16.32
C ASP A 94 -6.88 -8.54 -16.64
N ILE A 95 -5.61 -8.44 -17.06
CA ILE A 95 -5.04 -7.19 -17.56
C ILE A 95 -5.76 -6.65 -18.81
N LYS A 96 -6.39 -7.55 -19.59
CA LYS A 96 -7.17 -7.20 -20.79
C LYS A 96 -8.63 -6.88 -20.47
N ARG A 97 -9.06 -7.04 -19.22
CA ARG A 97 -10.43 -6.87 -18.78
C ARG A 97 -10.62 -5.62 -17.95
N LYS A 98 -11.80 -5.10 -18.02
CA LYS A 98 -12.36 -4.17 -17.05
C LYS A 98 -13.69 -4.73 -16.57
N PHE A 99 -13.84 -4.88 -15.28
CA PHE A 99 -15.07 -5.34 -14.67
C PHE A 99 -16.03 -4.18 -14.45
N ASP A 100 -17.31 -4.46 -14.52
CA ASP A 100 -18.36 -3.49 -14.24
C ASP A 100 -18.34 -3.08 -12.76
N ALA A 101 -18.16 -1.79 -12.50
CA ALA A 101 -17.94 -1.25 -11.17
C ALA A 101 -19.09 -1.53 -10.21
N LYS A 102 -20.33 -1.39 -10.70
CA LYS A 102 -21.54 -1.62 -9.90
C LYS A 102 -21.72 -3.09 -9.57
N SER A 103 -21.42 -3.97 -10.52
CA SER A 103 -21.48 -5.42 -10.31
C SER A 103 -20.45 -5.88 -9.28
N VAL A 104 -19.22 -5.38 -9.37
CA VAL A 104 -18.15 -5.68 -8.39
C VAL A 104 -18.54 -5.19 -7.00
N ALA A 105 -19.00 -3.94 -6.88
CA ALA A 105 -19.47 -3.39 -5.61
C ALA A 105 -20.63 -4.19 -5.00
N ASN A 106 -21.57 -4.64 -5.82
CA ASN A 106 -22.66 -5.49 -5.36
C ASN A 106 -22.19 -6.86 -4.88
N ALA A 107 -21.20 -7.45 -5.55
CA ALA A 107 -20.64 -8.75 -5.18
C ALA A 107 -19.98 -8.73 -3.80
N VAL A 108 -19.39 -7.60 -3.38
CA VAL A 108 -18.81 -7.42 -2.04
C VAL A 108 -19.82 -7.78 -0.95
N PHE A 109 -21.03 -7.24 -1.02
CA PHE A 109 -22.08 -7.48 -0.02
C PHE A 109 -22.77 -8.84 -0.18
N LYS A 110 -22.83 -9.37 -1.39
CA LYS A 110 -23.38 -10.72 -1.62
C LYS A 110 -22.56 -11.80 -0.92
N ASN A 111 -21.24 -11.62 -0.90
CA ASN A 111 -20.32 -12.59 -0.31
C ASN A 111 -20.20 -12.43 1.21
N ASN A 112 -20.37 -11.21 1.74
CA ASN A 112 -20.33 -10.95 3.18
C ASN A 112 -21.19 -9.73 3.54
N GLN A 113 -22.32 -9.95 4.20
CA GLN A 113 -23.20 -8.87 4.67
C GLN A 113 -22.62 -8.06 5.83
N PHE A 114 -21.60 -8.57 6.52
CA PHE A 114 -20.94 -7.93 7.67
C PHE A 114 -19.69 -7.14 7.30
N ILE A 115 -19.51 -6.84 6.00
CA ILE A 115 -18.38 -6.05 5.52
C ILE A 115 -18.28 -4.72 6.27
N LYS A 116 -17.08 -4.44 6.76
CA LYS A 116 -16.71 -3.18 7.42
C LYS A 116 -15.64 -2.40 6.68
N PHE A 117 -14.81 -3.08 5.87
CA PHE A 117 -13.70 -2.50 5.15
C PHE A 117 -13.69 -2.99 3.70
N VAL A 118 -13.61 -2.05 2.77
CA VAL A 118 -13.50 -2.35 1.34
C VAL A 118 -12.32 -1.59 0.77
N ALA A 119 -11.46 -2.30 0.04
CA ALA A 119 -10.34 -1.72 -0.67
C ALA A 119 -10.49 -1.93 -2.17
N LEU A 120 -10.23 -0.88 -2.94
CA LEU A 120 -10.06 -0.94 -4.39
C LEU A 120 -8.57 -0.80 -4.72
N THR A 121 -8.04 -1.80 -5.41
CA THR A 121 -6.66 -1.91 -5.85
C THR A 121 -6.61 -2.38 -7.31
N GLY A 122 -5.60 -3.12 -7.70
CA GLY A 122 -5.45 -3.72 -9.03
C GLY A 122 -4.20 -3.23 -9.74
N GLY A 123 -4.35 -2.76 -10.98
CA GLY A 123 -3.33 -1.97 -11.66
C GLY A 123 -3.37 -0.53 -11.14
N GLU A 124 -3.84 0.41 -11.97
CA GLU A 124 -4.12 1.78 -11.50
C GLU A 124 -5.63 2.05 -11.62
N PRO A 125 -6.36 2.10 -10.50
CA PRO A 125 -7.81 2.33 -10.53
C PRO A 125 -8.21 3.66 -11.17
N LEU A 126 -7.39 4.70 -11.04
CA LEU A 126 -7.68 6.03 -11.58
C LEU A 126 -7.45 6.16 -13.09
N LEU A 127 -6.98 5.10 -13.77
CA LEU A 127 -7.14 5.00 -15.23
C LEU A 127 -8.62 4.98 -15.64
N TYR A 128 -9.48 4.53 -14.73
CA TYR A 128 -10.94 4.42 -14.90
C TYR A 128 -11.65 5.23 -13.82
N LYS A 129 -11.45 6.58 -13.84
CA LYS A 129 -11.91 7.48 -12.78
C LYS A 129 -13.39 7.34 -12.48
N ASP A 130 -14.25 7.33 -13.52
CA ASP A 130 -15.70 7.27 -13.34
C ASP A 130 -16.16 5.91 -12.80
N ASP A 131 -15.57 4.82 -13.27
CA ASP A 131 -15.86 3.47 -12.72
C ASP A 131 -15.41 3.37 -11.25
N THR A 132 -14.24 3.96 -10.90
CA THR A 132 -13.75 4.01 -9.51
C THR A 132 -14.72 4.76 -8.61
N LEU A 133 -15.22 5.91 -9.07
CA LEU A 133 -16.21 6.70 -8.33
C LEU A 133 -17.55 5.97 -8.21
N GLU A 134 -18.01 5.31 -9.27
CA GLU A 134 -19.22 4.49 -9.26
C GLU A 134 -19.11 3.33 -8.26
N PHE A 135 -17.97 2.65 -8.22
CA PHE A 135 -17.70 1.60 -7.24
C PHE A 135 -17.90 2.10 -5.81
N PHE A 136 -17.20 3.17 -5.42
CA PHE A 136 -17.29 3.71 -4.06
C PHE A 136 -18.65 4.30 -3.73
N SER A 137 -19.28 4.99 -4.68
CA SER A 137 -20.64 5.50 -4.50
C SER A 137 -21.66 4.38 -4.30
N THR A 138 -21.49 3.26 -5.00
CA THR A 138 -22.33 2.07 -4.83
C THR A 138 -22.13 1.43 -3.45
N ILE A 139 -20.88 1.30 -2.99
CA ILE A 139 -20.60 0.83 -1.62
C ILE A 139 -21.25 1.77 -0.59
N LYS A 140 -21.04 3.08 -0.73
CA LYS A 140 -21.58 4.10 0.17
C LYS A 140 -23.12 4.06 0.22
N SER A 141 -23.78 3.88 -0.92
CA SER A 141 -25.25 3.82 -0.98
C SER A 141 -25.84 2.59 -0.28
N LYS A 142 -25.12 1.48 -0.25
CA LYS A 142 -25.53 0.25 0.42
C LYS A 142 -25.28 0.28 1.93
N ASN A 143 -24.11 0.76 2.32
CA ASN A 143 -23.73 0.92 3.71
C ASN A 143 -22.68 2.04 3.84
N SER A 144 -23.10 3.20 4.28
CA SER A 144 -22.23 4.36 4.43
C SER A 144 -21.15 4.19 5.51
N SER A 145 -21.37 3.28 6.49
CA SER A 145 -20.41 3.02 7.57
C SER A 145 -19.23 2.12 7.15
N VAL A 146 -19.28 1.53 5.97
CA VAL A 146 -18.14 0.76 5.44
C VAL A 146 -16.98 1.69 5.18
N HIS A 147 -15.82 1.39 5.73
CA HIS A 147 -14.56 2.11 5.47
C HIS A 147 -14.05 1.76 4.06
N LYS A 148 -13.85 2.78 3.25
CA LYS A 148 -13.49 2.67 1.83
C LYS A 148 -12.08 3.17 1.61
N ARG A 149 -11.23 2.28 1.08
CA ARG A 149 -9.82 2.51 0.82
C ARG A 149 -9.52 2.43 -0.67
N LEU A 150 -8.76 3.38 -1.18
CA LEU A 150 -8.22 3.38 -2.55
C LEU A 150 -6.71 3.22 -2.52
N TYR A 151 -6.17 2.31 -3.32
CA TYR A 151 -4.75 2.24 -3.65
C TYR A 151 -4.51 2.88 -5.02
N THR A 152 -3.47 3.71 -5.14
CA THR A 152 -3.11 4.40 -6.39
C THR A 152 -1.62 4.74 -6.42
N ASN A 153 -1.06 4.86 -7.62
CA ASN A 153 0.29 5.39 -7.80
C ASN A 153 0.34 6.94 -7.73
N GLY A 154 -0.79 7.60 -7.52
CA GLY A 154 -0.90 9.03 -7.33
C GLY A 154 -0.90 9.89 -8.59
N GLU A 155 -0.51 9.37 -9.74
CA GLU A 155 -0.31 10.17 -10.96
C GLU A 155 -1.56 10.93 -11.41
N PHE A 156 -2.73 10.34 -11.22
CA PHE A 156 -4.01 10.93 -11.65
C PHE A 156 -4.72 11.75 -10.56
N LEU A 157 -4.08 11.96 -9.41
CA LEU A 157 -4.65 12.77 -8.34
C LEU A 157 -4.53 14.27 -8.67
N ASP A 158 -5.64 14.93 -8.54
CA ASP A 158 -5.78 16.40 -8.58
C ASP A 158 -6.94 16.83 -7.68
N ALA A 159 -7.09 18.13 -7.45
CA ALA A 159 -8.14 18.65 -6.59
C ALA A 159 -9.56 18.23 -7.02
N SER A 160 -9.80 18.11 -8.32
CA SER A 160 -11.10 17.73 -8.89
C SER A 160 -11.45 16.28 -8.57
N ILE A 161 -10.52 15.36 -8.86
CA ILE A 161 -10.75 13.92 -8.59
C ILE A 161 -10.79 13.64 -7.08
N LEU A 162 -9.96 14.31 -6.28
CA LEU A 162 -9.94 14.15 -4.83
C LEU A 162 -11.27 14.60 -4.19
N LYS A 163 -11.83 15.72 -4.65
CA LYS A 163 -13.17 16.14 -4.21
C LYS A 163 -14.22 15.08 -4.56
N ARG A 164 -14.22 14.55 -5.78
CA ARG A 164 -15.15 13.51 -6.21
C ARG A 164 -14.98 12.20 -5.42
N LEU A 165 -13.74 11.80 -5.13
CA LEU A 165 -13.43 10.61 -4.31
C LEU A 165 -13.97 10.80 -2.89
N ARG A 166 -13.73 11.94 -2.26
CA ARG A 166 -14.31 12.26 -0.95
C ARG A 166 -15.84 12.22 -0.99
N ASP A 167 -16.45 12.82 -1.99
CA ASP A 167 -17.91 12.90 -2.13
C ASP A 167 -18.51 11.50 -2.38
N SER A 168 -17.78 10.59 -3.07
CA SER A 168 -18.14 9.18 -3.21
C SER A 168 -17.90 8.35 -1.93
N GLY A 169 -17.30 8.96 -0.92
CA GLY A 169 -17.13 8.41 0.42
C GLY A 169 -15.83 7.65 0.65
N VAL A 170 -14.78 7.91 -0.12
CA VAL A 170 -13.44 7.37 0.15
C VAL A 170 -12.93 7.94 1.46
N ASP A 171 -12.55 7.06 2.38
CA ASP A 171 -12.10 7.40 3.72
C ASP A 171 -10.57 7.39 3.83
N GLU A 172 -9.91 6.50 3.07
CA GLU A 172 -8.46 6.31 3.11
C GLU A 172 -7.90 6.21 1.67
N ILE A 173 -6.83 6.94 1.39
CA ILE A 173 -6.05 6.76 0.16
C ILE A 173 -4.64 6.31 0.51
N ARG A 174 -4.18 5.29 -0.19
CA ARG A 174 -2.82 4.78 -0.15
C ARG A 174 -2.10 5.09 -1.43
N ILE A 175 -1.01 5.83 -1.31
CA ILE A 175 -0.23 6.30 -2.46
C ILE A 175 1.11 5.58 -2.47
N SER A 176 1.37 4.82 -3.54
CA SER A 176 2.63 4.11 -3.72
C SER A 176 3.72 5.06 -4.24
N ILE A 177 4.85 5.09 -3.54
CA ILE A 177 6.06 5.80 -3.98
C ILE A 177 6.96 4.80 -4.69
N LYS A 178 7.48 5.22 -5.84
CA LYS A 178 8.46 4.47 -6.60
C LYS A 178 9.84 5.13 -6.45
N LEU A 179 10.69 4.54 -5.61
CA LEU A 179 11.98 5.13 -5.21
C LEU A 179 12.99 5.27 -6.36
N GLU A 180 12.87 4.44 -7.40
CA GLU A 180 13.72 4.47 -8.59
C GLU A 180 13.33 5.57 -9.59
N ASP A 181 12.16 6.14 -9.47
CA ASP A 181 11.77 7.28 -10.27
C ASP A 181 12.70 8.46 -9.95
N GLY A 182 13.16 9.18 -10.95
CA GLY A 182 14.03 10.34 -10.79
C GLY A 182 13.42 11.42 -9.90
N PHE A 183 14.25 12.33 -9.41
CA PHE A 183 13.86 13.39 -8.46
C PHE A 183 12.61 14.17 -8.88
N ASP A 184 12.48 14.53 -10.17
CA ASP A 184 11.32 15.30 -10.67
C ASP A 184 10.00 14.54 -10.50
N LYS A 185 9.99 13.24 -10.79
CA LYS A 185 8.78 12.42 -10.62
C LYS A 185 8.43 12.20 -9.14
N GLN A 186 9.44 12.16 -8.28
CA GLN A 186 9.20 12.10 -6.84
C GLN A 186 8.63 13.41 -6.30
N ALA A 187 9.11 14.54 -6.78
CA ALA A 187 8.56 15.85 -6.43
C ALA A 187 7.07 15.94 -6.81
N ASP A 188 6.70 15.47 -8.00
CA ASP A 188 5.29 15.42 -8.44
C ASP A 188 4.44 14.53 -7.51
N VAL A 189 4.92 13.34 -7.17
CA VAL A 189 4.20 12.45 -6.23
C VAL A 189 4.06 13.06 -4.85
N MET A 190 5.09 13.76 -4.34
CA MET A 190 5.03 14.46 -3.05
C MET A 190 3.97 15.56 -3.06
N GLU A 191 3.88 16.35 -4.13
CA GLU A 191 2.82 17.35 -4.30
C GLU A 191 1.42 16.71 -4.32
N LYS A 192 1.27 15.55 -4.99
CA LYS A 192 0.01 14.77 -4.99
C LYS A 192 -0.37 14.28 -3.60
N ILE A 193 0.62 13.85 -2.80
CA ILE A 193 0.38 13.44 -1.41
C ILE A 193 -0.08 14.65 -0.57
N GLU A 194 0.59 15.78 -0.69
CA GLU A 194 0.23 16.99 0.04
C GLU A 194 -1.19 17.48 -0.28
N ILE A 195 -1.55 17.54 -1.58
CA ILE A 195 -2.91 17.93 -1.95
C ILE A 195 -3.94 16.91 -1.47
N THR A 196 -3.61 15.61 -1.47
CA THR A 196 -4.53 14.56 -1.01
C THR A 196 -4.91 14.74 0.45
N LYS A 197 -3.97 15.14 1.31
CA LYS A 197 -4.23 15.43 2.74
C LYS A 197 -5.29 16.50 2.98
N ARG A 198 -5.47 17.42 2.04
CA ARG A 198 -6.50 18.50 2.14
C ARG A 198 -7.92 18.00 1.90
N TYR A 199 -8.08 16.82 1.27
CA TYR A 199 -9.38 16.30 0.85
C TYR A 199 -9.77 15.00 1.55
N ILE A 200 -8.81 14.17 1.94
CA ILE A 200 -9.03 12.81 2.45
C ILE A 200 -8.56 12.74 3.90
N SER A 201 -9.37 12.11 4.73
CA SER A 201 -9.15 12.05 6.18
C SER A 201 -7.96 11.17 6.59
N CYS A 202 -7.65 10.12 5.81
CA CYS A 202 -6.54 9.22 6.07
C CYS A 202 -5.70 9.04 4.80
N VAL A 203 -4.43 9.43 4.86
CA VAL A 203 -3.47 9.29 3.76
C VAL A 203 -2.27 8.50 4.26
N ILE A 204 -2.05 7.36 3.63
CA ILE A 204 -0.92 6.46 3.93
C ILE A 204 -0.06 6.34 2.67
N VAL A 205 1.24 6.32 2.87
CA VAL A 205 2.20 6.08 1.80
C VAL A 205 2.65 4.63 1.85
N GLU A 206 2.57 3.93 0.73
CA GLU A 206 3.16 2.61 0.52
C GLU A 206 4.58 2.82 -0.03
N MET A 207 5.59 2.38 0.70
CA MET A 207 6.99 2.61 0.36
C MET A 207 7.76 1.29 0.34
N PRO A 208 8.29 0.85 -0.81
CA PRO A 208 9.16 -0.30 -0.86
C PRO A 208 10.47 -0.04 -0.14
N VAL A 209 10.96 -1.04 0.60
CA VAL A 209 12.26 -0.97 1.28
C VAL A 209 13.34 -1.48 0.33
N ILE A 210 14.11 -0.55 -0.21
CA ILE A 210 15.18 -0.86 -1.17
C ILE A 210 16.52 -0.48 -0.52
N PRO A 211 17.42 -1.43 -0.21
CA PRO A 211 18.61 -1.18 0.59
C PRO A 211 19.51 -0.04 0.07
N HIS A 212 19.70 0.07 -1.24
CA HIS A 212 20.55 1.11 -1.83
C HIS A 212 19.89 2.50 -1.89
N THR A 213 18.61 2.64 -1.52
CA THR A 213 17.88 3.92 -1.52
C THR A 213 17.61 4.47 -0.10
N ILE A 214 18.23 3.93 0.93
CA ILE A 214 17.92 4.26 2.35
C ILE A 214 18.01 5.76 2.64
N GLU A 215 19.02 6.47 2.14
CA GLU A 215 19.12 7.91 2.39
C GLU A 215 18.00 8.69 1.70
N GLN A 216 17.61 8.26 0.53
CA GLN A 216 16.46 8.82 -0.19
C GLN A 216 15.16 8.55 0.58
N MET A 217 14.96 7.33 1.07
CA MET A 217 13.82 6.99 1.93
C MET A 217 13.73 7.90 3.15
N LYS A 218 14.85 8.13 3.84
CA LYS A 218 14.89 9.01 5.01
C LYS A 218 14.52 10.46 4.65
N ASN A 219 14.96 10.97 3.51
CA ASN A 219 14.60 12.32 3.07
C ASN A 219 13.11 12.42 2.76
N ILE A 220 12.56 11.41 2.07
CA ILE A 220 11.11 11.30 1.81
C ILE A 220 10.35 11.23 3.13
N MET A 221 10.75 10.40 4.08
CA MET A 221 10.11 10.29 5.40
C MET A 221 10.05 11.63 6.14
N ARG A 222 11.16 12.40 6.14
CA ARG A 222 11.18 13.73 6.75
C ARG A 222 10.19 14.69 6.08
N TYR A 223 10.10 14.65 4.76
CA TYR A 223 9.14 15.45 4.01
C TYR A 223 7.70 15.04 4.31
N LEU A 224 7.42 13.74 4.35
CA LEU A 224 6.10 13.21 4.68
C LEU A 224 5.67 13.54 6.12
N ASP A 225 6.61 13.58 7.05
CA ASP A 225 6.40 14.04 8.43
C ASP A 225 5.99 15.52 8.47
N ILE A 226 6.68 16.37 7.70
CA ILE A 226 6.34 17.80 7.57
C ILE A 226 4.94 18.00 6.98
N ILE A 227 4.56 17.22 5.96
CA ILE A 227 3.20 17.24 5.38
C ILE A 227 2.15 16.77 6.41
N GLY A 228 2.55 15.95 7.37
CA GLY A 228 1.67 15.38 8.38
C GLY A 228 0.74 14.30 7.82
N ILE A 229 1.28 13.36 7.03
CA ILE A 229 0.53 12.18 6.61
C ILE A 229 0.19 11.30 7.81
N ASP A 230 -0.81 10.41 7.64
CA ASP A 230 -1.26 9.59 8.76
C ASP A 230 -0.37 8.37 8.99
N GLY A 231 0.35 7.89 7.96
CA GLY A 231 1.26 6.77 8.13
C GLY A 231 2.05 6.41 6.88
N ILE A 232 3.09 5.61 7.10
CA ILE A 232 3.87 4.95 6.06
C ILE A 232 3.76 3.45 6.29
N ASN A 233 3.44 2.71 5.24
CA ASN A 233 3.54 1.27 5.22
C ASN A 233 4.81 0.91 4.44
N PHE A 234 5.74 0.26 5.12
CA PHE A 234 6.95 -0.24 4.49
C PHE A 234 6.67 -1.61 3.90
N GLU A 235 6.88 -1.71 2.59
CA GLU A 235 6.71 -2.96 1.87
C GLU A 235 8.08 -3.57 1.60
N TRP A 236 8.22 -4.83 2.02
CA TRP A 236 9.42 -5.57 1.74
C TRP A 236 9.33 -6.16 0.33
N GLU A 237 10.41 -6.04 -0.44
CA GLU A 237 10.47 -6.53 -1.81
C GLU A 237 10.55 -8.06 -1.82
N PHE A 238 9.61 -8.70 -2.53
CA PHE A 238 9.64 -10.14 -2.77
C PHE A 238 10.35 -10.41 -4.10
N TYR A 239 11.55 -10.98 -4.02
CA TYR A 239 12.20 -11.53 -5.20
C TYR A 239 11.52 -12.85 -5.59
N ASN A 240 11.30 -13.06 -6.86
CA ASN A 240 10.92 -14.37 -7.36
C ASN A 240 12.01 -15.40 -7.07
N SER A 241 11.63 -16.65 -6.90
CA SER A 241 12.56 -17.76 -6.59
C SER A 241 13.65 -18.00 -7.65
N ASP A 242 13.50 -17.42 -8.83
CA ASP A 242 14.47 -17.46 -9.95
C ASP A 242 15.38 -16.23 -10.02
N GLY A 243 15.25 -15.28 -9.08
CA GLY A 243 16.03 -14.04 -9.04
C GLY A 243 15.59 -12.99 -10.07
N SER A 244 14.49 -13.22 -10.77
CA SER A 244 13.85 -12.20 -11.59
C SER A 244 13.00 -11.27 -10.71
N THR A 245 13.12 -9.98 -10.95
CA THR A 245 12.26 -8.95 -10.36
C THR A 245 10.97 -8.83 -11.14
#